data_3fab664692ea62dc8b376a7227eb4291
#
_entry.id   3fab664692ea62dc8b376a7227eb4291
#
_cell.length_a   1.000
_cell.length_b   1.000
_cell.length_c   1.000
_cell.angle_alpha   90.00
_cell.angle_beta   90.00
_cell.angle_gamma   90.00
#
_symmetry.space_group_name_H-M   'P 1'
#
loop_
_entity.id
_entity.type
_entity.pdbx_description
1 polymer ?
#
loop_
_entity_poly.entity_id
_entity_poly.type
_entity_poly.pdbx_seq_one_letter_code
_entity_poly.pdbx_strand_id
1 'polypeptide(L)'
;MGEEYLKSATLEYSMTTNVYALKLAGGKYYIGKSDNLDKRLESHFAGSGAAWTREHPPIKVVETRENVSRFEEDKMTKEYMEKYGIDNVRGGAYTQVELPDESKEALQREIRGTTDVCFKCNRQGHWASQCYAHTIEVWGCNYCESEFDTQQQAERHERSCGSRRRPSGCYRCGRSGHWANQCYARI
;
A
#
# COMPACT_ATOMS: atom_id res chain seq x y z
N MET A 1 55.71 25.74 -35.37
CA MET A 1 55.23 24.44 -34.88
C MET A 1 54.09 24.76 -33.94
N GLY A 2 52.87 24.72 -34.47
CA GLY A 2 51.64 24.99 -33.69
C GLY A 2 51.06 23.68 -33.17
N GLU A 3 50.96 23.56 -31.88
CA GLU A 3 50.17 22.51 -31.24
C GLU A 3 48.70 22.87 -31.33
N GLU A 4 48.00 22.24 -32.29
CA GLU A 4 46.55 22.20 -32.27
C GLU A 4 46.09 21.34 -31.09
N TYR A 5 45.65 21.99 -30.01
CA TYR A 5 44.91 21.34 -28.94
C TYR A 5 43.58 20.93 -29.51
N LEU A 6 43.43 19.65 -29.80
CA LEU A 6 42.14 19.02 -30.06
C LEU A 6 41.29 19.13 -28.79
N LYS A 7 40.41 20.14 -28.78
CA LYS A 7 39.28 20.17 -27.83
C LYS A 7 38.37 18.97 -28.16
N SER A 8 38.57 17.85 -27.49
CA SER A 8 37.61 16.78 -27.46
C SER A 8 36.39 17.35 -26.79
N ALA A 9 35.39 17.76 -27.57
CA ALA A 9 34.05 17.98 -27.10
C ALA A 9 33.50 16.60 -26.67
N THR A 10 33.73 16.23 -25.43
CA THR A 10 32.94 15.18 -24.80
C THR A 10 31.49 15.63 -24.83
N LEU A 11 30.75 15.11 -25.80
CA LEU A 11 29.30 15.11 -25.74
C LEU A 11 28.92 14.33 -24.48
N GLU A 12 28.90 15.03 -23.35
CA GLU A 12 28.16 14.55 -22.18
C GLU A 12 26.70 14.50 -22.61
N TYR A 13 26.29 13.35 -23.12
CA TYR A 13 24.89 13.04 -23.34
C TYR A 13 24.23 13.06 -21.96
N SER A 14 23.67 14.20 -21.59
CA SER A 14 22.97 14.38 -20.35
C SER A 14 21.83 13.36 -20.30
N MET A 15 22.05 12.27 -19.54
CA MET A 15 21.06 11.22 -19.35
C MET A 15 19.99 11.63 -18.32
N THR A 16 19.65 12.91 -18.29
CA THR A 16 18.64 13.47 -17.40
C THR A 16 17.29 13.53 -18.10
N THR A 17 16.23 13.43 -17.33
CA THR A 17 14.84 13.54 -17.77
C THR A 17 14.02 14.21 -16.68
N ASN A 18 12.78 14.57 -16.97
CA ASN A 18 11.87 15.08 -15.95
C ASN A 18 10.90 13.98 -15.54
N VAL A 19 10.74 13.77 -14.25
CA VAL A 19 9.81 12.78 -13.66
C VAL A 19 8.67 13.52 -12.98
N TYR A 20 7.46 13.02 -13.13
CA TYR A 20 6.26 13.65 -12.58
C TYR A 20 5.33 12.61 -11.95
N ALA A 21 4.57 13.04 -10.95
CA ALA A 21 3.49 12.27 -10.33
C ALA A 21 2.14 12.94 -10.55
N LEU A 22 1.18 12.16 -11.03
CA LEU A 22 -0.22 12.55 -11.18
C LEU A 22 -1.05 11.91 -10.08
N LYS A 23 -1.91 12.71 -9.46
CA LYS A 23 -3.04 12.19 -8.68
C LYS A 23 -4.19 11.93 -9.64
N LEU A 24 -4.76 10.74 -9.58
CA LEU A 24 -5.85 10.27 -10.43
C LEU A 24 -7.14 10.11 -9.62
N ALA A 25 -8.25 9.93 -10.32
CA ALA A 25 -9.54 9.58 -9.71
C ALA A 25 -9.44 8.25 -8.94
N GLY A 26 -10.29 8.08 -7.91
CA GLY A 26 -10.30 6.88 -7.08
C GLY A 26 -9.11 6.72 -6.14
N GLY A 27 -8.36 7.80 -5.84
CA GLY A 27 -7.20 7.74 -4.95
C GLY A 27 -5.97 7.08 -5.58
N LYS A 28 -5.95 6.95 -6.91
CA LYS A 28 -4.86 6.36 -7.68
C LYS A 28 -3.77 7.39 -8.02
N TYR A 29 -2.59 6.88 -8.40
CA TYR A 29 -1.44 7.68 -8.80
C TYR A 29 -0.78 7.12 -10.04
N TYR A 30 -0.17 8.00 -10.82
CA TYR A 30 0.66 7.64 -11.96
C TYR A 30 1.97 8.40 -11.92
N ILE A 31 3.06 7.68 -12.05
CA ILE A 31 4.41 8.25 -12.18
C ILE A 31 4.87 8.05 -13.62
N GLY A 32 5.40 9.09 -14.21
CA GLY A 32 5.91 9.05 -15.57
C GLY A 32 7.13 9.94 -15.76
N LYS A 33 7.82 9.74 -16.87
CA LYS A 33 8.93 10.60 -17.29
C LYS A 33 8.70 11.21 -18.65
N SER A 34 9.28 12.36 -18.90
CA SER A 34 9.28 13.01 -20.21
C SER A 34 10.35 14.09 -20.29
N ASP A 35 10.97 14.22 -21.43
CA ASP A 35 11.85 15.34 -21.73
C ASP A 35 11.05 16.60 -22.08
N ASN A 36 9.78 16.45 -22.52
CA ASN A 36 8.82 17.53 -22.71
C ASN A 36 7.63 17.32 -21.79
N LEU A 37 7.72 17.91 -20.58
CA LEU A 37 6.74 17.73 -19.52
C LEU A 37 5.35 18.27 -19.90
N ASP A 38 5.28 19.48 -20.45
CA ASP A 38 4.02 20.15 -20.77
C ASP A 38 3.19 19.33 -21.76
N LYS A 39 3.79 18.96 -22.89
CA LYS A 39 3.14 18.15 -23.91
C LYS A 39 2.69 16.80 -23.37
N ARG A 40 3.49 16.20 -22.47
CA ARG A 40 3.17 14.91 -21.87
C ARG A 40 1.99 15.01 -20.91
N LEU A 41 1.97 16.04 -20.08
CA LEU A 41 0.87 16.33 -19.17
C LEU A 41 -0.43 16.61 -19.95
N GLU A 42 -0.39 17.45 -20.98
CA GLU A 42 -1.53 17.69 -21.86
C GLU A 42 -2.12 16.38 -22.40
N SER A 43 -1.28 15.46 -22.86
CA SER A 43 -1.75 14.16 -23.38
C SER A 43 -2.46 13.33 -22.32
N HIS A 44 -2.02 13.36 -21.06
CA HIS A 44 -2.69 12.67 -19.96
C HIS A 44 -4.06 13.29 -19.65
N PHE A 45 -4.13 14.63 -19.53
CA PHE A 45 -5.38 15.34 -19.24
C PHE A 45 -6.37 15.30 -20.40
N ALA A 46 -5.88 15.17 -21.64
CA ALA A 46 -6.72 14.95 -22.83
C ALA A 46 -7.20 13.51 -22.99
N GLY A 47 -6.84 12.59 -22.10
CA GLY A 47 -7.25 11.19 -22.14
C GLY A 47 -6.50 10.31 -23.15
N SER A 48 -5.42 10.83 -23.78
CA SER A 48 -4.55 10.10 -24.71
C SER A 48 -3.27 9.54 -24.06
N GLY A 49 -3.17 9.59 -22.73
CA GLY A 49 -2.03 9.14 -21.96
C GLY A 49 -1.94 7.61 -21.80
N ALA A 50 -1.27 7.16 -20.75
CA ALA A 50 -1.10 5.75 -20.40
C ALA A 50 -2.45 5.07 -20.13
N ALA A 51 -2.53 3.73 -20.27
CA ALA A 51 -3.76 2.97 -20.03
C ALA A 51 -4.35 3.25 -18.65
N TRP A 52 -3.50 3.26 -17.61
CA TRP A 52 -3.88 3.57 -16.24
C TRP A 52 -4.50 4.97 -16.06
N THR A 53 -3.96 5.99 -16.77
CA THR A 53 -4.51 7.36 -16.71
C THR A 53 -5.77 7.55 -17.55
N ARG A 54 -6.05 6.64 -18.48
CA ARG A 54 -7.32 6.60 -19.21
C ARG A 54 -8.44 5.97 -18.38
N GLU A 55 -8.09 4.93 -17.62
CA GLU A 55 -9.05 4.26 -16.71
C GLU A 55 -9.33 5.12 -15.48
N HIS A 56 -8.31 5.78 -14.95
CA HIS A 56 -8.40 6.68 -13.81
C HIS A 56 -8.01 8.09 -14.23
N PRO A 57 -8.96 8.98 -14.60
CA PRO A 57 -8.65 10.31 -15.13
C PRO A 57 -7.79 11.14 -14.18
N PRO A 58 -6.79 11.88 -14.70
CA PRO A 58 -5.94 12.75 -13.91
C PRO A 58 -6.73 13.89 -13.26
N ILE A 59 -6.44 14.15 -11.98
CA ILE A 59 -7.02 15.27 -11.22
C ILE A 59 -6.04 16.44 -11.19
N LYS A 60 -4.76 16.15 -10.85
CA LYS A 60 -3.72 17.18 -10.75
C LYS A 60 -2.32 16.57 -10.78
N VAL A 61 -1.34 17.40 -11.13
CA VAL A 61 0.08 17.12 -10.89
C VAL A 61 0.36 17.30 -9.39
N VAL A 62 1.04 16.34 -8.77
CA VAL A 62 1.35 16.35 -7.33
C VAL A 62 2.79 16.74 -7.10
N GLU A 63 3.69 16.23 -7.93
CA GLU A 63 5.13 16.41 -7.81
C GLU A 63 5.79 16.37 -9.16
N THR A 64 6.85 17.16 -9.35
CA THR A 64 7.75 17.12 -10.50
C THR A 64 9.19 17.17 -10.02
N ARG A 65 10.06 16.35 -10.61
CA ARG A 65 11.50 16.35 -10.41
C ARG A 65 12.17 16.57 -11.76
N GLU A 66 12.84 17.68 -11.92
CA GLU A 66 13.47 18.06 -13.19
C GLU A 66 14.95 17.67 -13.21
N ASN A 67 15.45 17.38 -14.42
CA ASN A 67 16.87 17.06 -14.65
C ASN A 67 17.41 15.92 -13.77
N VAL A 68 16.60 14.91 -13.54
CA VAL A 68 16.94 13.74 -12.72
C VAL A 68 17.41 12.56 -13.58
N SER A 69 18.02 11.57 -12.92
CA SER A 69 18.42 10.33 -13.56
C SER A 69 17.22 9.57 -14.13
N ARG A 70 17.43 8.80 -15.20
CA ARG A 70 16.42 7.92 -15.79
C ARG A 70 15.87 6.87 -14.81
N PHE A 71 16.63 6.54 -13.78
CA PHE A 71 16.21 5.60 -12.73
C PHE A 71 15.27 6.22 -11.70
N GLU A 72 15.14 7.55 -11.68
CA GLU A 72 14.31 8.26 -10.71
C GLU A 72 12.82 7.95 -10.89
N GLU A 73 12.36 7.63 -12.11
CA GLU A 73 10.97 7.21 -12.35
C GLU A 73 10.62 5.94 -11.58
N ASP A 74 11.47 4.90 -11.65
CA ASP A 74 11.25 3.64 -10.95
C ASP A 74 11.35 3.82 -9.44
N LYS A 75 12.31 4.62 -8.97
CA LYS A 75 12.49 4.95 -7.56
C LYS A 75 11.25 5.67 -7.02
N MET A 76 10.81 6.74 -7.68
CA MET A 76 9.62 7.50 -7.30
C MET A 76 8.35 6.63 -7.35
N THR A 77 8.25 5.72 -8.33
CA THR A 77 7.13 4.77 -8.42
C THR A 77 7.06 3.89 -7.17
N LYS A 78 8.20 3.34 -6.72
CA LYS A 78 8.27 2.51 -5.51
C LYS A 78 8.03 3.31 -4.23
N GLU A 79 8.53 4.55 -4.12
CA GLU A 79 8.22 5.47 -3.02
C GLU A 79 6.71 5.73 -2.90
N TYR A 80 6.05 5.91 -4.04
CA TYR A 80 4.59 6.10 -4.07
C TYR A 80 3.83 4.80 -3.76
N MET A 81 4.32 3.64 -4.24
CA MET A 81 3.73 2.33 -3.93
C MET A 81 3.85 2.00 -2.44
N GLU A 82 4.96 2.35 -1.79
CA GLU A 82 5.12 2.22 -0.35
C GLU A 82 4.10 3.08 0.42
N LYS A 83 3.94 4.33 -0.02
CA LYS A 83 3.07 5.30 0.67
C LYS A 83 1.59 5.08 0.45
N TYR A 84 1.18 4.69 -0.75
CA TYR A 84 -0.22 4.64 -1.17
C TYR A 84 -0.72 3.23 -1.50
N GLY A 85 0.17 2.24 -1.44
CA GLY A 85 -0.13 0.85 -1.77
C GLY A 85 0.12 0.50 -3.24
N ILE A 86 0.61 -0.72 -3.49
CA ILE A 86 0.99 -1.22 -4.83
C ILE A 86 -0.19 -1.19 -5.82
N ASP A 87 -1.41 -1.49 -5.36
CA ASP A 87 -2.59 -1.52 -6.22
C ASP A 87 -3.11 -0.11 -6.61
N ASN A 88 -2.56 0.94 -6.00
CA ASN A 88 -2.99 2.32 -6.23
C ASN A 88 -2.02 3.12 -7.09
N VAL A 89 -0.87 2.56 -7.45
CA VAL A 89 0.19 3.29 -8.15
C VAL A 89 0.65 2.52 -9.38
N ARG A 90 0.85 3.24 -10.49
CA ARG A 90 1.47 2.73 -11.73
C ARG A 90 2.52 3.71 -12.22
N GLY A 91 3.55 3.19 -12.89
CA GLY A 91 4.65 3.98 -13.46
C GLY A 91 5.91 3.14 -13.67
N GLY A 92 6.93 3.73 -14.26
CA GLY A 92 8.19 3.06 -14.53
C GLY A 92 8.02 1.74 -15.27
N ALA A 93 8.60 0.69 -14.74
CA ALA A 93 8.44 -0.68 -15.26
C ALA A 93 7.04 -1.29 -15.00
N TYR A 94 6.21 -0.66 -14.16
CA TYR A 94 4.93 -1.19 -13.68
C TYR A 94 3.75 -0.44 -14.29
N THR A 95 3.58 -0.55 -15.61
CA THR A 95 2.57 0.20 -16.38
C THR A 95 1.29 -0.57 -16.67
N GLN A 96 1.26 -1.87 -16.37
CA GLN A 96 0.07 -2.71 -16.57
C GLN A 96 -1.05 -2.26 -15.62
N VAL A 97 -2.29 -2.22 -16.13
CA VAL A 97 -3.47 -1.87 -15.33
C VAL A 97 -3.61 -2.81 -14.13
N GLU A 98 -3.53 -4.11 -14.39
CA GLU A 98 -3.47 -5.13 -13.35
C GLU A 98 -2.06 -5.74 -13.31
N LEU A 99 -1.42 -5.66 -12.16
CA LEU A 99 -0.13 -6.32 -11.93
C LEU A 99 -0.38 -7.77 -11.54
N PRO A 100 0.35 -8.73 -12.12
CA PRO A 100 0.32 -10.13 -11.69
C PRO A 100 0.70 -10.25 -10.20
N ASP A 101 0.12 -11.22 -9.51
CA ASP A 101 0.36 -11.41 -8.06
C ASP A 101 1.83 -11.68 -7.76
N GLU A 102 2.53 -12.42 -8.61
CA GLU A 102 3.97 -12.66 -8.51
C GLU A 102 4.78 -11.36 -8.54
N SER A 103 4.37 -10.40 -9.41
CA SER A 103 5.01 -9.08 -9.50
C SER A 103 4.71 -8.23 -8.26
N LYS A 104 3.51 -8.31 -7.70
CA LYS A 104 3.13 -7.63 -6.46
C LYS A 104 3.92 -8.16 -5.26
N GLU A 105 4.08 -9.49 -5.17
CA GLU A 105 4.88 -10.12 -4.11
C GLU A 105 6.37 -9.75 -4.20
N ALA A 106 6.92 -9.71 -5.42
CA ALA A 106 8.30 -9.30 -5.65
C ALA A 106 8.52 -7.84 -5.24
N LEU A 107 7.64 -6.93 -5.67
CA LEU A 107 7.63 -5.52 -5.27
C LEU A 107 7.50 -5.34 -3.76
N GLN A 108 6.61 -6.08 -3.13
CA GLN A 108 6.39 -6.02 -1.69
C GLN A 108 7.63 -6.43 -0.91
N ARG A 109 8.34 -7.47 -1.38
CA ARG A 109 9.64 -7.90 -0.82
C ARG A 109 10.72 -6.84 -1.02
N GLU A 110 10.78 -6.22 -2.20
CA GLU A 110 11.75 -5.19 -2.51
C GLU A 110 11.53 -3.93 -1.66
N ILE A 111 10.30 -3.41 -1.61
CA ILE A 111 9.94 -2.24 -0.81
C ILE A 111 10.24 -2.48 0.68
N ARG A 112 9.88 -3.65 1.22
CA ARG A 112 10.21 -4.01 2.60
C ARG A 112 11.72 -4.12 2.85
N GLY A 113 12.48 -4.58 1.85
CA GLY A 113 13.94 -4.68 1.93
C GLY A 113 14.65 -3.33 2.05
N THR A 114 14.04 -2.26 1.52
CA THR A 114 14.60 -0.90 1.61
C THR A 114 14.32 -0.22 2.94
N THR A 115 13.35 -0.71 3.72
CA THR A 115 12.94 -0.11 5.01
C THR A 115 13.64 -0.70 6.23
N ASP A 116 14.63 -1.61 6.05
CA ASP A 116 15.35 -2.31 7.14
C ASP A 116 14.41 -2.98 8.17
N VAL A 117 13.21 -3.37 7.73
CA VAL A 117 12.27 -4.10 8.59
C VAL A 117 12.46 -5.60 8.49
N CYS A 118 12.36 -6.27 9.60
CA CYS A 118 12.41 -7.73 9.67
C CYS A 118 11.24 -8.37 8.92
N PHE A 119 11.51 -9.25 7.94
CA PHE A 119 10.48 -9.95 7.16
C PHE A 119 9.58 -10.90 7.98
N LYS A 120 9.99 -11.27 9.22
CA LYS A 120 9.21 -12.14 10.08
C LYS A 120 8.23 -11.40 10.99
N CYS A 121 8.65 -10.25 11.54
CA CYS A 121 7.86 -9.55 12.57
C CYS A 121 7.54 -8.09 12.21
N ASN A 122 7.98 -7.62 11.05
CA ASN A 122 7.79 -6.26 10.55
C ASN A 122 8.30 -5.13 11.47
N ARG A 123 9.28 -5.42 12.36
CA ARG A 123 9.94 -4.46 13.25
C ARG A 123 11.32 -4.09 12.69
N GLN A 124 11.74 -2.86 12.90
CA GLN A 124 13.07 -2.37 12.52
C GLN A 124 14.17 -2.87 13.46
N GLY A 125 15.44 -2.78 13.03
CA GLY A 125 16.62 -2.99 13.86
C GLY A 125 17.15 -4.42 13.92
N HIS A 126 16.61 -5.37 13.15
CA HIS A 126 17.17 -6.72 13.01
C HIS A 126 16.73 -7.41 11.72
N TRP A 127 17.52 -8.37 11.25
CA TRP A 127 17.20 -9.19 10.08
C TRP A 127 16.33 -10.41 10.43
N ALA A 128 15.62 -10.95 9.46
CA ALA A 128 14.75 -12.13 9.65
C ALA A 128 15.50 -13.35 10.21
N SER A 129 16.80 -13.51 9.90
CA SER A 129 17.68 -14.55 10.45
C SER A 129 17.97 -14.38 11.94
N GLN A 130 17.90 -13.15 12.44
CA GLN A 130 18.13 -12.78 13.84
C GLN A 130 16.81 -12.47 14.58
N CYS A 131 15.69 -12.80 13.96
CA CYS A 131 14.39 -12.49 14.52
C CYS A 131 14.01 -13.48 15.61
N TYR A 132 13.87 -12.97 16.83
CA TYR A 132 13.38 -13.72 17.99
C TYR A 132 11.85 -13.70 18.11
N ALA A 133 11.14 -13.02 17.22
CA ALA A 133 9.69 -13.12 17.18
C ALA A 133 9.32 -14.51 16.70
N HIS A 134 8.83 -15.33 17.63
CA HIS A 134 8.08 -16.51 17.27
C HIS A 134 6.85 -16.02 16.47
N THR A 135 6.42 -16.80 15.48
CA THR A 135 5.06 -16.66 14.93
C THR A 135 4.14 -16.80 16.13
N ILE A 136 3.67 -15.66 16.64
CA ILE A 136 2.65 -15.70 17.68
C ILE A 136 1.41 -16.16 16.93
N GLU A 137 1.01 -17.40 17.16
CA GLU A 137 -0.33 -17.84 16.81
C GLU A 137 -1.26 -16.97 17.62
N VAL A 138 -1.89 -16.00 16.95
CA VAL A 138 -2.84 -15.10 17.60
C VAL A 138 -4.16 -15.86 17.69
N TRP A 139 -4.61 -16.08 18.91
CA TRP A 139 -5.85 -16.76 19.18
C TRP A 139 -6.99 -15.75 19.34
N GLY A 140 -7.85 -15.65 18.32
CA GLY A 140 -9.01 -14.78 18.34
C GLY A 140 -10.14 -15.33 19.20
N CYS A 141 -10.88 -14.45 19.90
CA CYS A 141 -12.10 -14.81 20.58
C CYS A 141 -13.24 -15.02 19.59
N ASN A 142 -13.96 -16.16 19.67
CA ASN A 142 -15.11 -16.45 18.81
C ASN A 142 -16.34 -15.54 19.03
N TYR A 143 -16.34 -14.72 20.10
CA TYR A 143 -17.48 -13.87 20.48
C TYR A 143 -17.23 -12.36 20.34
N CYS A 144 -15.96 -11.94 20.23
CA CYS A 144 -15.57 -10.54 20.01
C CYS A 144 -14.23 -10.49 19.26
N GLU A 145 -13.81 -9.31 18.86
CA GLU A 145 -12.57 -9.09 18.07
C GLU A 145 -11.29 -9.06 18.92
N SER A 146 -11.32 -9.56 20.18
CA SER A 146 -10.13 -9.60 21.04
C SER A 146 -9.19 -10.72 20.62
N GLU A 147 -7.90 -10.40 20.53
CA GLU A 147 -6.79 -11.30 20.19
C GLU A 147 -5.94 -11.59 21.43
N PHE A 148 -5.39 -12.81 21.51
CA PHE A 148 -4.62 -13.30 22.64
C PHE A 148 -3.35 -14.03 22.16
N ASP A 149 -2.29 -13.93 22.94
CA ASP A 149 -1.00 -14.57 22.65
C ASP A 149 -1.01 -16.09 22.86
N THR A 150 -2.00 -16.63 23.56
CA THR A 150 -2.12 -18.07 23.85
C THR A 150 -3.56 -18.56 23.78
N GLN A 151 -3.74 -19.82 23.35
CA GLN A 151 -5.03 -20.48 23.32
C GLN A 151 -5.74 -20.44 24.69
N GLN A 152 -5.00 -20.66 25.77
CA GLN A 152 -5.56 -20.66 27.13
C GLN A 152 -6.13 -19.29 27.55
N GLN A 153 -5.49 -18.20 27.10
CA GLN A 153 -6.01 -16.85 27.36
C GLN A 153 -7.30 -16.61 26.56
N ALA A 154 -7.35 -17.00 25.28
CA ALA A 154 -8.54 -16.92 24.46
C ALA A 154 -9.70 -17.72 25.06
N GLU A 155 -9.49 -18.99 25.42
CA GLU A 155 -10.50 -19.86 26.06
C GLU A 155 -11.00 -19.31 27.40
N ARG A 156 -10.08 -18.77 28.23
CA ARG A 156 -10.46 -18.12 29.50
C ARG A 156 -11.35 -16.90 29.26
N HIS A 157 -10.98 -16.08 28.27
CA HIS A 157 -11.77 -14.92 27.89
C HIS A 157 -13.14 -15.35 27.34
N GLU A 158 -13.20 -16.36 26.49
CA GLU A 158 -14.45 -16.86 25.90
C GLU A 158 -15.48 -17.30 26.93
N ARG A 159 -15.02 -17.95 28.02
CA ARG A 159 -15.90 -18.36 29.13
C ARG A 159 -16.66 -17.18 29.75
N SER A 160 -16.03 -16.00 29.81
CA SER A 160 -16.64 -14.78 30.34
C SER A 160 -17.29 -13.93 29.25
N CYS A 161 -16.72 -13.91 28.04
CA CYS A 161 -17.21 -13.13 26.91
C CYS A 161 -18.52 -13.69 26.37
N GLY A 162 -18.63 -15.00 26.17
CA GLY A 162 -19.83 -15.68 25.70
C GLY A 162 -21.01 -15.55 26.67
N SER A 163 -20.74 -15.51 27.97
CA SER A 163 -21.79 -15.30 28.98
C SER A 163 -22.31 -13.86 29.04
N ARG A 164 -21.49 -12.86 28.67
CA ARG A 164 -21.92 -11.44 28.60
C ARG A 164 -22.81 -11.13 27.40
N ARG A 165 -22.77 -11.93 26.33
CA ARG A 165 -23.64 -11.79 25.14
C ARG A 165 -24.94 -12.56 25.22
N ARG A 166 -25.24 -13.26 26.32
CA ARG A 166 -26.60 -13.69 26.56
C ARG A 166 -27.44 -12.43 26.76
N PRO A 167 -28.44 -12.17 25.89
CA PRO A 167 -29.32 -11.05 26.12
C PRO A 167 -29.89 -11.22 27.55
N SER A 168 -29.54 -10.28 28.42
CA SER A 168 -30.02 -10.26 29.82
C SER A 168 -31.51 -10.00 29.93
N GLY A 169 -32.20 -10.07 28.79
CA GLY A 169 -33.64 -9.80 28.68
C GLY A 169 -34.42 -10.90 27.97
N CYS A 170 -35.65 -11.02 28.30
CA CYS A 170 -36.64 -11.83 27.63
C CYS A 170 -36.70 -11.48 26.12
N TYR A 171 -36.45 -12.41 25.21
CA TYR A 171 -36.49 -12.15 23.76
C TYR A 171 -37.90 -11.80 23.23
N ARG A 172 -38.97 -11.95 24.04
CA ARG A 172 -40.32 -11.56 23.68
C ARG A 172 -40.65 -10.10 24.03
N CYS A 173 -40.13 -9.57 25.13
CA CYS A 173 -40.46 -8.20 25.59
C CYS A 173 -39.23 -7.30 25.86
N GLY A 174 -38.01 -7.81 25.71
CA GLY A 174 -36.75 -7.07 25.90
C GLY A 174 -36.38 -6.78 27.37
N ARG A 175 -37.25 -7.08 28.34
CA ARG A 175 -37.05 -6.78 29.77
C ARG A 175 -36.21 -7.88 30.45
N SER A 176 -35.33 -7.50 31.36
CA SER A 176 -34.55 -8.39 32.21
C SER A 176 -35.39 -8.99 33.35
N GLY A 177 -34.89 -10.10 33.93
CA GLY A 177 -35.48 -10.70 35.13
C GLY A 177 -36.41 -11.89 34.88
N HIS A 178 -36.72 -12.27 33.65
CA HIS A 178 -37.48 -13.47 33.31
C HIS A 178 -37.08 -14.03 31.93
N TRP A 179 -37.37 -15.30 31.68
CA TRP A 179 -37.21 -15.94 30.38
C TRP A 179 -38.47 -15.84 29.53
N ALA A 180 -38.36 -16.01 28.23
CA ALA A 180 -39.50 -15.85 27.30
C ALA A 180 -40.66 -16.84 27.56
N ASN A 181 -40.37 -18.02 28.13
CA ASN A 181 -41.39 -19.00 28.57
C ASN A 181 -42.17 -18.52 29.79
N GLN A 182 -41.68 -17.53 30.54
CA GLN A 182 -42.29 -16.92 31.69
C GLN A 182 -42.76 -15.46 31.41
N CYS A 183 -42.82 -15.09 30.13
CA CYS A 183 -43.17 -13.76 29.73
C CYS A 183 -44.68 -13.59 29.64
N TYR A 184 -45.22 -12.68 30.44
CA TYR A 184 -46.65 -12.33 30.46
C TYR A 184 -46.98 -11.13 29.56
N ALA A 185 -46.03 -10.58 28.80
CA ALA A 185 -46.29 -9.52 27.85
C ALA A 185 -47.23 -10.02 26.75
N ARG A 186 -48.38 -9.46 26.64
CA ARG A 186 -49.28 -9.65 25.48
C ARG A 186 -48.73 -8.83 24.33
N ILE A 187 -48.50 -9.48 23.19
CA ILE A 187 -48.15 -8.83 21.92
C ILE A 187 -49.42 -8.29 21.31
#